data_5fd18722e00151af0295740e8a8e1b44
#
_entry.id   5fd18722e00151af0295740e8a8e1b44
#
_cell.length_a   1.000
_cell.length_b   1.000
_cell.length_c   1.000
_cell.angle_alpha   90.00
_cell.angle_beta   90.00
_cell.angle_gamma   90.00
#
_symmetry.space_group_name_H-M   'P 1'
#
loop_
_entity.id
_entity.type
_entity.pdbx_description
1 polymer ?
#
loop_
_entity_poly.entity_id
_entity_poly.type
_entity_poly.pdbx_seq_one_letter_code
_entity_poly.pdbx_strand_id
1 'polypeptide(L)'
;SNWLVIFLVAAVIGGAFEAFVSLFMQYAFGAVAWDYSNMPGSLFGGRTCLPFMACWDLLGVVWIKLLLPFMLRLVNFIPWNWRYMLTTVAACFMLVDAVMTLQALDCWYMRLSHDPVDTPIQQFYDHEFGDTYMADRFQSMTIVPSDAVRG
;
A
#
# COMPACT_ATOMS: atom_id res chain seq x y z
N SER A 1 -28.47 -6.44 -1.46
CA SER A 1 -27.55 -5.70 -2.37
C SER A 1 -27.28 -6.53 -3.63
N ASN A 2 -27.31 -5.87 -4.77
CA ASN A 2 -27.13 -6.50 -6.07
C ASN A 2 -25.61 -6.83 -6.26
N TRP A 3 -25.30 -8.09 -6.57
CA TRP A 3 -23.93 -8.57 -6.79
C TRP A 3 -23.20 -7.78 -7.88
N LEU A 4 -23.92 -7.46 -8.96
CA LEU A 4 -23.35 -6.69 -10.07
C LEU A 4 -22.94 -5.27 -9.64
N VAL A 5 -23.74 -4.62 -8.80
CA VAL A 5 -23.41 -3.29 -8.27
C VAL A 5 -22.16 -3.37 -7.37
N ILE A 6 -22.09 -4.37 -6.49
CA ILE A 6 -20.90 -4.57 -5.64
C ILE A 6 -19.67 -4.78 -6.52
N PHE A 7 -19.78 -5.64 -7.52
CA PHE A 7 -18.72 -5.95 -8.47
C PHE A 7 -18.22 -4.67 -9.17
N LEU A 8 -19.08 -3.92 -9.84
CA LEU A 8 -18.71 -2.70 -10.56
C LEU A 8 -18.13 -1.61 -9.64
N VAL A 9 -18.70 -1.42 -8.46
CA VAL A 9 -18.19 -0.43 -7.49
C VAL A 9 -16.82 -0.83 -6.96
N ALA A 10 -16.62 -2.11 -6.67
CA ALA A 10 -15.31 -2.62 -6.21
C ALA A 10 -14.23 -2.44 -7.28
N ALA A 11 -14.54 -2.68 -8.58
CA ALA A 11 -13.62 -2.43 -9.69
C ALA A 11 -13.14 -0.98 -9.73
N VAL A 12 -14.10 -0.08 -9.75
CA VAL A 12 -13.79 1.36 -9.87
C VAL A 12 -12.99 1.84 -8.67
N ILE A 13 -13.43 1.48 -7.45
CA ILE A 13 -12.74 1.91 -6.22
C ILE A 13 -11.34 1.27 -6.14
N GLY A 14 -11.23 -0.03 -6.39
CA GLY A 14 -9.95 -0.75 -6.35
C GLY A 14 -8.96 -0.22 -7.38
N GLY A 15 -9.38 -0.07 -8.63
CA GLY A 15 -8.52 0.47 -9.69
C GLY A 15 -8.13 1.93 -9.47
N ALA A 16 -9.04 2.77 -8.97
CA ALA A 16 -8.73 4.16 -8.63
C ALA A 16 -7.75 4.24 -7.45
N PHE A 17 -7.93 3.42 -6.43
CA PHE A 17 -7.03 3.36 -5.28
C PHE A 17 -5.63 2.88 -5.69
N GLU A 18 -5.55 1.83 -6.50
CA GLU A 18 -4.29 1.31 -7.04
C GLU A 18 -3.54 2.37 -7.86
N ALA A 19 -4.22 3.08 -8.75
CA ALA A 19 -3.65 4.18 -9.52
C ALA A 19 -3.19 5.34 -8.62
N PHE A 20 -3.98 5.70 -7.60
CA PHE A 20 -3.63 6.74 -6.64
C PHE A 20 -2.37 6.39 -5.84
N VAL A 21 -2.31 5.18 -5.27
CA VAL A 21 -1.14 4.73 -4.50
C VAL A 21 0.11 4.69 -5.37
N SER A 22 -0.01 4.19 -6.60
CA SER A 22 1.10 4.18 -7.57
C SER A 22 1.62 5.60 -7.86
N LEU A 23 0.72 6.55 -8.11
CA LEU A 23 1.07 7.95 -8.30
C LEU A 23 1.75 8.55 -7.05
N PHE A 24 1.16 8.35 -5.89
CA PHE A 24 1.71 8.86 -4.63
C PHE A 24 3.13 8.34 -4.39
N MET A 25 3.35 7.03 -4.54
CA MET A 25 4.66 6.42 -4.34
C MET A 25 5.70 6.95 -5.32
N GLN A 26 5.33 7.12 -6.58
CA GLN A 26 6.24 7.65 -7.60
C GLN A 26 6.59 9.12 -7.35
N TYR A 27 5.60 9.97 -7.08
CA TYR A 27 5.86 11.39 -6.82
C TYR A 27 6.56 11.67 -5.49
N ALA A 28 6.25 10.92 -4.44
CA ALA A 28 6.84 11.12 -3.11
C ALA A 28 8.25 10.55 -2.99
N PHE A 29 8.49 9.36 -3.55
CA PHE A 29 9.71 8.59 -3.30
C PHE A 29 10.41 8.12 -4.59
N GLY A 30 9.95 8.53 -5.78
CA GLY A 30 10.41 7.96 -7.04
C GLY A 30 10.19 6.45 -7.13
N ALA A 31 9.29 5.89 -6.32
CA ALA A 31 9.09 4.47 -6.20
C ALA A 31 8.05 3.96 -7.18
N VAL A 32 8.47 3.10 -8.11
CA VAL A 32 7.60 2.33 -9.00
C VAL A 32 7.40 0.96 -8.35
N ALA A 33 6.26 0.78 -7.67
CA ALA A 33 5.96 -0.44 -6.93
C ALA A 33 5.51 -1.59 -7.84
N TRP A 34 4.85 -1.27 -8.95
CA TRP A 34 4.41 -2.21 -10.00
C TRP A 34 4.24 -1.47 -11.32
N ASP A 35 4.36 -2.21 -12.41
CA ASP A 35 4.14 -1.72 -13.77
C ASP A 35 3.38 -2.77 -14.60
N TYR A 36 2.17 -2.41 -15.00
CA TYR A 36 1.30 -3.24 -15.85
C TYR A 36 1.27 -2.80 -17.31
N SER A 37 2.22 -1.98 -17.75
CA SER A 37 2.24 -1.39 -19.11
C SER A 37 2.17 -2.47 -20.21
N ASN A 38 2.77 -3.63 -19.96
CA ASN A 38 2.80 -4.75 -20.89
C ASN A 38 1.61 -5.71 -20.77
N MET A 39 0.67 -5.43 -19.86
CA MET A 39 -0.49 -6.29 -19.66
C MET A 39 -1.68 -5.86 -20.53
N PRO A 40 -2.49 -6.81 -21.04
CA PRO A 40 -3.70 -6.48 -21.79
C PRO A 40 -4.69 -5.72 -20.89
N GLY A 41 -5.24 -4.62 -21.44
CA GLY A 41 -6.14 -3.76 -20.68
C GLY A 41 -5.45 -2.88 -19.65
N SER A 42 -4.17 -2.57 -19.85
CA SER A 42 -3.43 -1.57 -19.06
C SER A 42 -4.09 -0.20 -19.13
N LEU A 43 -4.20 0.46 -17.97
CA LEU A 43 -4.80 1.78 -17.79
C LEU A 43 -3.85 2.70 -17.02
N PHE A 44 -4.00 4.01 -17.24
CA PHE A 44 -3.23 5.07 -16.55
C PHE A 44 -1.70 4.88 -16.63
N GLY A 45 -1.19 4.45 -17.80
CA GLY A 45 0.25 4.26 -17.99
C GLY A 45 0.83 3.09 -17.18
N GLY A 46 0.12 1.98 -17.09
CA GLY A 46 0.60 0.79 -16.37
C GLY A 46 0.32 0.77 -14.87
N ARG A 47 -0.45 1.74 -14.36
CA ARG A 47 -0.71 1.84 -12.92
C ARG A 47 -1.81 0.93 -12.42
N THR A 48 -2.71 0.51 -13.30
CA THR A 48 -3.71 -0.55 -13.09
C THR A 48 -4.02 -1.23 -14.41
N CYS A 49 -4.72 -2.36 -14.37
CA CYS A 49 -5.16 -3.06 -15.57
C CYS A 49 -6.50 -3.79 -15.34
N LEU A 50 -7.25 -4.01 -16.41
CA LEU A 50 -8.56 -4.65 -16.34
C LEU A 50 -8.57 -6.00 -15.62
N PRO A 51 -7.60 -6.92 -15.82
CA PRO A 51 -7.56 -8.18 -15.08
C PRO A 51 -7.46 -8.00 -13.57
N PHE A 52 -6.62 -7.06 -13.10
CA PHE A 52 -6.49 -6.80 -11.66
C PHE A 52 -7.70 -6.05 -11.10
N MET A 53 -8.33 -5.16 -11.87
CA MET A 53 -9.61 -4.58 -11.47
C MET A 53 -10.66 -5.67 -11.27
N ALA A 54 -10.74 -6.68 -12.15
CA ALA A 54 -11.63 -7.83 -11.97
C ALA A 54 -11.27 -8.68 -10.72
N CYS A 55 -9.98 -8.79 -10.37
CA CYS A 55 -9.56 -9.40 -9.09
C CYS A 55 -10.06 -8.61 -7.88
N TRP A 56 -9.98 -7.27 -7.91
CA TRP A 56 -10.53 -6.41 -6.87
C TRP A 56 -12.03 -6.60 -6.72
N ASP A 57 -12.74 -6.78 -7.84
CA ASP A 57 -14.18 -7.08 -7.86
C ASP A 57 -14.51 -8.36 -7.13
N LEU A 58 -13.80 -9.43 -7.48
CA LEU A 58 -14.01 -10.73 -6.87
C LEU A 58 -13.71 -10.67 -5.36
N LEU A 59 -12.60 -10.03 -4.98
CA LEU A 59 -12.25 -9.81 -3.58
C LEU A 59 -13.32 -8.98 -2.85
N GLY A 60 -13.84 -7.93 -3.48
CA GLY A 60 -14.91 -7.11 -2.93
C GLY A 60 -16.20 -7.90 -2.67
N VAL A 61 -16.58 -8.74 -3.61
CA VAL A 61 -17.75 -9.62 -3.47
C VAL A 61 -17.52 -10.64 -2.34
N VAL A 62 -16.39 -11.31 -2.34
CA VAL A 62 -16.01 -12.30 -1.29
C VAL A 62 -16.00 -11.62 0.09
N TRP A 63 -15.40 -10.43 0.16
CA TRP A 63 -15.37 -9.67 1.40
C TRP A 63 -16.77 -9.34 1.92
N ILE A 64 -17.61 -8.68 1.11
CA ILE A 64 -18.92 -8.20 1.55
C ILE A 64 -19.88 -9.35 1.83
N LYS A 65 -19.83 -10.42 1.05
CA LYS A 65 -20.83 -11.50 1.14
C LYS A 65 -20.45 -12.64 2.07
N LEU A 66 -19.17 -12.89 2.26
CA LEU A 66 -18.68 -14.03 3.04
C LEU A 66 -17.87 -13.59 4.27
N LEU A 67 -16.81 -12.81 4.07
CA LEU A 67 -15.88 -12.49 5.13
C LEU A 67 -16.45 -11.49 6.13
N LEU A 68 -17.07 -10.41 5.66
CA LEU A 68 -17.61 -9.37 6.54
C LEU A 68 -18.69 -9.91 7.50
N PRO A 69 -19.72 -10.67 7.03
CA PRO A 69 -20.69 -11.26 7.94
C PRO A 69 -20.06 -12.23 8.96
N PHE A 70 -19.06 -13.00 8.53
CA PHE A 70 -18.32 -13.88 9.43
C PHE A 70 -17.52 -13.08 10.47
N MET A 71 -16.75 -12.07 10.06
CA MET A 71 -16.02 -11.19 10.95
C MET A 71 -16.94 -10.48 11.95
N LEU A 72 -18.08 -9.98 11.51
CA LEU A 72 -19.06 -9.34 12.39
C LEU A 72 -19.58 -10.30 13.47
N ARG A 73 -19.77 -11.60 13.15
CA ARG A 73 -20.14 -12.61 14.13
C ARG A 73 -19.02 -12.78 15.17
N LEU A 74 -17.77 -12.89 14.74
CA LEU A 74 -16.62 -13.01 15.65
C LEU A 74 -16.48 -11.77 16.55
N VAL A 75 -16.60 -10.57 15.98
CA VAL A 75 -16.53 -9.32 16.75
C VAL A 75 -17.65 -9.25 17.80
N ASN A 76 -18.83 -9.80 17.52
CA ASN A 76 -19.93 -9.79 18.47
C ASN A 76 -19.70 -10.67 19.73
N PHE A 77 -18.76 -11.60 19.70
CA PHE A 77 -18.35 -12.34 20.91
C PHE A 77 -17.43 -11.51 21.82
N ILE A 78 -16.83 -10.43 21.30
CA ILE A 78 -15.92 -9.59 22.08
C ILE A 78 -16.74 -8.57 22.87
N PRO A 79 -16.59 -8.47 24.20
CA PRO A 79 -17.25 -7.43 25.01
C PRO A 79 -16.92 -6.04 24.51
N TRP A 80 -17.86 -5.10 24.64
CA TRP A 80 -17.76 -3.78 24.04
C TRP A 80 -16.52 -2.99 24.46
N ASN A 81 -16.13 -3.06 25.73
CA ASN A 81 -14.94 -2.39 26.25
C ASN A 81 -13.64 -2.92 25.60
N TRP A 82 -13.55 -4.24 25.36
CA TRP A 82 -12.42 -4.85 24.70
C TRP A 82 -12.31 -4.48 23.23
N ARG A 83 -13.45 -4.26 22.56
CA ARG A 83 -13.44 -3.81 21.15
C ARG A 83 -12.73 -2.47 21.01
N TYR A 84 -13.05 -1.49 21.86
CA TYR A 84 -12.37 -0.19 21.85
C TYR A 84 -10.87 -0.32 22.10
N MET A 85 -10.50 -1.06 23.15
CA MET A 85 -9.09 -1.25 23.50
C MET A 85 -8.32 -1.92 22.37
N LEU A 86 -8.80 -3.03 21.83
CA LEU A 86 -8.15 -3.77 20.75
C LEU A 86 -8.06 -2.93 19.47
N THR A 87 -9.13 -2.20 19.13
CA THR A 87 -9.14 -1.33 17.95
C THR A 87 -8.14 -0.18 18.11
N THR A 88 -8.08 0.43 19.29
CA THR A 88 -7.12 1.52 19.56
C THR A 88 -5.68 1.01 19.47
N VAL A 89 -5.37 -0.11 20.10
CA VAL A 89 -4.03 -0.70 20.05
C VAL A 89 -3.66 -1.07 18.61
N ALA A 90 -4.57 -1.71 17.86
CA ALA A 90 -4.34 -2.05 16.47
C ALA A 90 -4.14 -0.81 15.59
N ALA A 91 -4.96 0.24 15.78
CA ALA A 91 -4.83 1.49 15.04
C ALA A 91 -3.50 2.20 15.33
N CYS A 92 -3.08 2.26 16.59
CA CYS A 92 -1.78 2.82 16.98
C CYS A 92 -0.62 2.03 16.35
N PHE A 93 -0.69 0.69 16.40
CA PHE A 93 0.31 -0.17 15.77
C PHE A 93 0.40 0.06 14.27
N MET A 94 -0.75 0.08 13.57
CA MET A 94 -0.81 0.34 12.13
C MET A 94 -0.27 1.73 11.76
N LEU A 95 -0.55 2.75 12.60
CA LEU A 95 -0.05 4.10 12.39
C LEU A 95 1.49 4.14 12.50
N VAL A 96 2.03 3.51 13.55
CA VAL A 96 3.49 3.44 13.73
C VAL A 96 4.14 2.70 12.56
N ASP A 97 3.59 1.56 12.16
CA ASP A 97 4.07 0.78 11.02
C ASP A 97 4.06 1.59 9.72
N ALA A 98 2.96 2.30 9.45
CA ALA A 98 2.84 3.16 8.27
C ALA A 98 3.88 4.30 8.27
N VAL A 99 4.06 4.99 9.40
CA VAL A 99 5.06 6.05 9.52
C VAL A 99 6.47 5.51 9.34
N MET A 100 6.79 4.39 9.98
CA MET A 100 8.11 3.76 9.86
C MET A 100 8.39 3.31 8.42
N THR A 101 7.39 2.72 7.75
CA THR A 101 7.52 2.30 6.35
C THR A 101 7.79 3.49 5.42
N LEU A 102 7.03 4.58 5.57
CA LEU A 102 7.24 5.78 4.76
C LEU A 102 8.61 6.41 5.02
N GLN A 103 9.07 6.45 6.26
CA GLN A 103 10.40 6.94 6.60
C GLN A 103 11.51 6.03 6.06
N ALA A 104 11.34 4.70 6.12
CA ALA A 104 12.29 3.77 5.54
C ALA A 104 12.41 3.93 4.02
N LEU A 105 11.30 4.13 3.32
CA LEU A 105 11.28 4.43 1.88
C LEU A 105 11.95 5.77 1.58
N ASP A 106 11.71 6.77 2.40
CA ASP A 106 12.33 8.09 2.28
C ASP A 106 13.86 8.01 2.44
N CYS A 107 14.33 7.32 3.45
CA CYS A 107 15.77 7.10 3.67
C CYS A 107 16.39 6.28 2.52
N TRP A 108 15.69 5.29 2.00
CA TRP A 108 16.13 4.52 0.84
C TRP A 108 16.23 5.39 -0.42
N TYR A 109 15.22 6.23 -0.68
CA TYR A 109 15.27 7.23 -1.74
C TYR A 109 16.50 8.15 -1.60
N MET A 110 16.75 8.71 -0.41
CA MET A 110 17.87 9.60 -0.14
C MET A 110 19.22 8.93 -0.39
N ARG A 111 19.39 7.67 -0.01
CA ARG A 111 20.63 6.92 -0.30
C ARG A 111 20.87 6.75 -1.79
N LEU A 112 19.81 6.44 -2.55
CA LEU A 112 19.91 6.23 -4.00
C LEU A 112 20.03 7.53 -4.80
N SER A 113 19.55 8.65 -4.27
CA SER A 113 19.73 10.00 -4.87
C SER A 113 21.07 10.65 -4.49
N HIS A 114 21.88 10.01 -3.65
CA HIS A 114 23.15 10.55 -3.16
C HIS A 114 23.00 11.87 -2.37
N ASP A 115 21.86 12.05 -1.72
CA ASP A 115 21.59 13.16 -0.80
C ASP A 115 21.86 12.71 0.66
N PRO A 116 23.07 12.83 1.18
CA PRO A 116 23.37 12.39 2.53
C PRO A 116 22.72 13.35 3.53
N VAL A 117 21.75 12.86 4.29
CA VAL A 117 21.23 13.56 5.45
C VAL A 117 21.74 12.85 6.69
N ASP A 118 22.69 13.49 7.38
CA ASP A 118 23.29 12.92 8.58
C ASP A 118 22.49 13.29 9.85
N THR A 119 21.29 12.69 9.96
CA THR A 119 20.46 12.82 11.16
C THR A 119 20.45 11.51 11.95
N PRO A 120 20.27 11.55 13.29
CA PRO A 120 20.14 10.33 14.09
C PRO A 120 19.03 9.39 13.63
N ILE A 121 17.95 9.94 13.08
CA ILE A 121 16.85 9.17 12.50
C ILE A 121 17.31 8.46 11.24
N GLN A 122 18.00 9.14 10.35
CA GLN A 122 18.56 8.55 9.14
C GLN A 122 19.53 7.41 9.48
N GLN A 123 20.45 7.62 10.40
CA GLN A 123 21.40 6.60 10.84
C GLN A 123 20.71 5.36 11.38
N PHE A 124 19.62 5.51 12.14
CA PHE A 124 18.79 4.39 12.58
C PHE A 124 18.20 3.61 11.40
N TYR A 125 17.58 4.30 10.43
CA TYR A 125 16.99 3.63 9.27
C TYR A 125 18.03 3.02 8.34
N ASP A 126 19.20 3.63 8.21
CA ASP A 126 20.32 3.10 7.41
C ASP A 126 20.89 1.82 8.02
N HIS A 127 20.92 1.73 9.35
CA HIS A 127 21.37 0.54 10.06
C HIS A 127 20.34 -0.60 10.03
N GLU A 128 19.07 -0.30 10.37
CA GLU A 128 18.03 -1.32 10.53
C GLU A 128 17.37 -1.71 9.19
N PHE A 129 17.27 -0.76 8.25
CA PHE A 129 16.57 -0.90 6.96
C PHE A 129 17.49 -0.52 5.80
N GLY A 130 18.69 -1.11 5.77
CA GLY A 130 19.68 -0.89 4.71
C GLY A 130 19.20 -1.36 3.33
N ASP A 131 19.93 -1.00 2.28
CA ASP A 131 19.51 -1.23 0.88
C ASP A 131 19.20 -2.69 0.56
N THR A 132 19.99 -3.63 1.09
CA THR A 132 19.75 -5.07 0.89
C THR A 132 18.42 -5.49 1.52
N TYR A 133 18.14 -5.03 2.75
CA TYR A 133 16.87 -5.32 3.42
C TYR A 133 15.68 -4.75 2.65
N MET A 134 15.79 -3.48 2.19
CA MET A 134 14.73 -2.82 1.44
C MET A 134 14.49 -3.52 0.09
N ALA A 135 15.52 -3.89 -0.63
CA ALA A 135 15.41 -4.61 -1.90
C ALA A 135 14.79 -6.01 -1.72
N ASP A 136 15.15 -6.74 -0.67
CA ASP A 136 14.54 -8.04 -0.35
C ASP A 136 13.08 -7.91 0.09
N ARG A 137 12.75 -6.86 0.83
CA ARG A 137 11.39 -6.62 1.32
C ARG A 137 10.45 -6.15 0.21
N PHE A 138 10.94 -5.32 -0.69
CA PHE A 138 10.18 -4.70 -1.79
C PHE A 138 10.69 -5.16 -3.16
N GLN A 139 10.71 -6.48 -3.40
CA GLN A 139 11.29 -7.10 -4.59
C GLN A 139 10.71 -6.62 -5.93
N SER A 140 9.46 -6.18 -5.96
CA SER A 140 8.81 -5.63 -7.16
C SER A 140 8.98 -4.12 -7.31
N MET A 141 9.58 -3.46 -6.31
CA MET A 141 9.70 -2.00 -6.28
C MET A 141 11.04 -1.55 -6.85
N THR A 142 11.00 -0.55 -7.72
CA THR A 142 12.18 0.14 -8.23
C THR A 142 12.14 1.60 -7.82
N ILE A 143 13.22 2.12 -7.26
CA ILE A 143 13.35 3.55 -6.95
C ILE A 143 14.03 4.23 -8.14
N VAL A 144 13.36 5.23 -8.71
CA VAL A 144 13.87 6.09 -9.78
C VAL A 144 13.88 7.53 -9.25
N PRO A 145 14.99 8.03 -8.69
CA PRO A 145 15.02 9.33 -8.02
C PRO A 145 14.53 10.50 -8.88
N SER A 146 14.81 10.47 -10.19
CA SER A 146 14.36 11.50 -11.13
C SER A 146 12.83 11.62 -11.27
N ASP A 147 12.07 10.62 -10.86
CA ASP A 147 10.61 10.62 -10.96
C ASP A 147 9.95 11.27 -9.74
N ALA A 148 10.68 11.47 -8.66
CA ALA A 148 10.17 12.17 -7.48
C ALA A 148 10.12 13.69 -7.72
N VAL A 149 9.08 14.34 -7.16
CA VAL A 149 8.90 15.81 -7.29
C VAL A 149 10.05 16.60 -6.68
N ARG A 150 10.80 15.99 -5.77
CA ARG A 150 11.96 16.58 -5.06
C ARG A 150 13.31 16.13 -5.62
N GLY A 151 13.29 15.39 -6.73
CA GLY A 151 14.49 14.95 -7.45
C GLY A 151 15.05 16.01 -8.38
#